data_aa1a37c79cb765a5363b47205b8bf7fe
#
_entry.id   aa1a37c79cb765a5363b47205b8bf7fe
#
_cell.length_a   1.000
_cell.length_b   1.000
_cell.length_c   1.000
_cell.angle_alpha   90.00
_cell.angle_beta   90.00
_cell.angle_gamma   90.00
#
_symmetry.space_group_name_H-M   'P 1'
#
loop_
_entity.id
_entity.type
_entity.pdbx_description
1 polymer ?
#
loop_
_entity_poly.entity_id
_entity_poly.type
_entity_poly.pdbx_seq_one_letter_code
_entity_poly.pdbx_strand_id
1 'polypeptide(L)'
;MKNSFLVGNVATAGANVPVVSTELSFKDFLGAVKVRWGINRDNYRVSPGLYAVGSPGPESDVFVTANYKLSFDALRKNLSGQNGWILVLDTKGVNVWCAAGKGTFGTKELVNRIRLVSLENIVNHKRLILPQLGATGVAAHKVKEETGFNVHYGPVRAADIRKFVDAGYRADNEMRKVKFGLWERVKLIPVEIVYGKYYLLGALVLVSLLSCIGLNDISLHDLWNRINPSVINLLLAYFSGVVITPVFLPYLPGRSFSLKGLTSGVLISVILFLCLLYTSPSPRD
;
A
#
# COMPACT_ATOMS: atom_id res chain seq x y z
N MET A 1 12.61 -4.78 -19.77
CA MET A 1 11.16 -5.04 -19.97
C MET A 1 10.55 -3.81 -20.61
N LYS A 2 9.97 -3.89 -21.81
CA LYS A 2 9.19 -2.76 -22.37
C LYS A 2 8.04 -2.45 -21.39
N ASN A 3 8.02 -1.23 -20.90
CA ASN A 3 6.96 -0.78 -19.97
C ASN A 3 5.64 -0.76 -20.76
N SER A 4 4.77 -1.73 -20.51
CA SER A 4 3.51 -1.94 -21.24
C SER A 4 2.51 -0.78 -21.12
N PHE A 5 2.81 0.19 -20.27
CA PHE A 5 1.98 1.37 -20.08
C PHE A 5 2.43 2.58 -20.91
N LEU A 6 3.55 2.51 -21.64
CA LEU A 6 4.02 3.57 -22.53
C LEU A 6 3.32 3.43 -23.89
N VAL A 7 2.69 4.51 -24.35
CA VAL A 7 1.88 4.52 -25.58
C VAL A 7 2.42 5.47 -26.64
N GLY A 8 3.40 6.31 -26.32
CA GLY A 8 3.99 7.28 -27.25
C GLY A 8 4.98 8.21 -26.57
N ASN A 9 5.32 9.29 -27.25
CA ASN A 9 6.14 10.37 -26.73
C ASN A 9 5.55 11.72 -27.17
N VAL A 10 5.71 12.74 -26.31
CA VAL A 10 5.44 14.15 -26.62
C VAL A 10 6.76 14.88 -26.68
N ALA A 11 7.02 15.57 -27.79
CA ALA A 11 8.17 16.48 -27.89
C ALA A 11 7.92 17.74 -27.08
N THR A 12 8.86 18.10 -26.23
CA THR A 12 8.88 19.35 -25.46
C THR A 12 10.12 20.17 -25.80
N ALA A 13 10.18 21.42 -25.34
CA ALA A 13 11.33 22.28 -25.60
C ALA A 13 12.68 21.72 -25.08
N GLY A 14 12.66 20.75 -24.17
CA GLY A 14 13.90 20.21 -23.55
C GLY A 14 14.10 18.71 -23.72
N ALA A 15 13.08 17.92 -24.06
CA ALA A 15 13.19 16.46 -24.15
C ALA A 15 11.94 15.81 -24.76
N ASN A 16 12.10 14.56 -25.22
CA ASN A 16 10.96 13.69 -25.53
C ASN A 16 10.42 13.06 -24.25
N VAL A 17 9.21 13.44 -23.86
CA VAL A 17 8.56 12.92 -22.65
C VAL A 17 7.66 11.74 -23.00
N PRO A 18 7.82 10.57 -22.35
CA PRO A 18 6.99 9.39 -22.62
C PRO A 18 5.53 9.62 -22.20
N VAL A 19 4.61 9.23 -23.08
CA VAL A 19 3.16 9.26 -22.83
C VAL A 19 2.74 7.94 -22.20
N VAL A 20 1.94 8.03 -21.15
CA VAL A 20 1.42 6.86 -20.43
C VAL A 20 -0.07 6.65 -20.67
N SER A 21 -0.46 5.40 -20.84
CA SER A 21 -1.87 5.02 -20.88
C SER A 21 -2.51 5.22 -19.51
N THR A 22 -3.72 5.74 -19.49
CA THR A 22 -4.57 5.81 -18.29
C THR A 22 -5.30 4.50 -18.02
N GLU A 23 -5.35 3.60 -18.98
CA GLU A 23 -5.93 2.28 -18.82
C GLU A 23 -4.94 1.33 -18.15
N LEU A 24 -5.43 0.54 -17.20
CA LEU A 24 -4.65 -0.53 -16.57
C LEU A 24 -4.79 -1.82 -17.36
N SER A 25 -3.67 -2.36 -17.81
CA SER A 25 -3.61 -3.65 -18.48
C SER A 25 -3.80 -4.82 -17.51
N PHE A 26 -4.11 -6.01 -18.03
CA PHE A 26 -4.12 -7.22 -17.21
C PHE A 26 -2.78 -7.50 -16.53
N LYS A 27 -1.65 -7.13 -17.15
CA LYS A 27 -0.30 -7.21 -16.54
C LYS A 27 -0.16 -6.29 -15.33
N ASP A 28 -0.75 -5.08 -15.36
CA ASP A 28 -0.77 -4.18 -14.22
C ASP A 28 -1.59 -4.76 -13.07
N PHE A 29 -2.74 -5.37 -13.38
CA PHE A 29 -3.57 -6.07 -12.39
C PHE A 29 -2.81 -7.24 -11.74
N LEU A 30 -2.22 -8.13 -12.53
CA LEU A 30 -1.41 -9.24 -12.01
C LEU A 30 -0.21 -8.76 -11.20
N GLY A 31 0.46 -7.69 -11.66
CA GLY A 31 1.55 -7.07 -10.92
C GLY A 31 1.09 -6.54 -9.56
N ALA A 32 -0.06 -5.87 -9.53
CA ALA A 32 -0.66 -5.38 -8.29
C ALA A 32 -1.03 -6.51 -7.32
N VAL A 33 -1.54 -7.64 -7.82
CA VAL A 33 -1.82 -8.83 -7.00
C VAL A 33 -0.53 -9.40 -6.43
N LYS A 34 0.48 -9.67 -7.28
CA LYS A 34 1.80 -10.22 -6.85
C LYS A 34 2.43 -9.37 -5.74
N VAL A 35 2.44 -8.07 -5.91
CA VAL A 35 3.03 -7.13 -4.94
C VAL A 35 2.26 -7.12 -3.61
N ARG A 36 0.94 -7.30 -3.62
CA ARG A 36 0.14 -7.47 -2.40
C ARG A 36 0.43 -8.78 -1.68
N TRP A 37 0.84 -9.81 -2.42
CA TRP A 37 1.38 -11.06 -1.87
C TRP A 37 2.89 -11.00 -1.57
N GLY A 38 3.47 -9.81 -1.52
CA GLY A 38 4.90 -9.62 -1.21
C GLY A 38 5.87 -10.03 -2.32
N ILE A 39 5.37 -10.53 -3.47
CA ILE A 39 6.20 -11.02 -4.56
C ILE A 39 6.81 -9.84 -5.31
N ASN A 40 8.13 -9.74 -5.30
CA ASN A 40 8.92 -8.69 -5.96
C ASN A 40 8.51 -7.25 -5.58
N ARG A 41 8.04 -7.06 -4.34
CA ARG A 41 7.45 -5.80 -3.86
C ARG A 41 8.43 -4.63 -3.95
N ASP A 42 9.68 -4.84 -3.59
CA ASP A 42 10.71 -3.78 -3.51
C ASP A 42 11.18 -3.32 -4.90
N ASN A 43 11.00 -4.17 -5.93
CA ASN A 43 11.35 -3.87 -7.31
C ASN A 43 10.16 -3.46 -8.19
N TYR A 44 8.94 -3.38 -7.63
CA TYR A 44 7.76 -2.97 -8.39
C TYR A 44 7.66 -1.46 -8.50
N ARG A 45 8.51 -0.90 -9.37
CA ARG A 45 8.70 0.54 -9.52
C ARG A 45 8.78 0.95 -10.99
N VAL A 46 8.52 2.24 -11.24
CA VAL A 46 8.72 2.91 -12.53
C VAL A 46 9.99 3.78 -12.45
N SER A 47 10.55 4.13 -13.58
CA SER A 47 11.69 5.04 -13.63
C SER A 47 11.27 6.43 -13.13
N PRO A 48 12.07 7.09 -12.28
CA PRO A 48 11.84 8.48 -11.90
C PRO A 48 12.01 9.40 -13.11
N GLY A 49 11.21 10.47 -13.18
CA GLY A 49 11.25 11.41 -14.30
C GLY A 49 9.89 12.02 -14.60
N LEU A 50 9.75 12.63 -15.77
CA LEU A 50 8.51 13.24 -16.23
C LEU A 50 7.80 12.31 -17.22
N TYR A 51 6.47 12.23 -17.10
CA TYR A 51 5.58 11.49 -17.98
C TYR A 51 4.42 12.38 -18.41
N ALA A 52 3.87 12.11 -19.58
CA ALA A 52 2.69 12.78 -20.11
C ALA A 52 1.45 11.89 -20.03
N VAL A 53 0.29 12.47 -19.73
CA VAL A 53 -1.03 11.86 -19.85
C VAL A 53 -1.82 12.63 -20.87
N GLY A 54 -2.38 11.95 -21.87
CA GLY A 54 -3.06 12.60 -22.99
C GLY A 54 -2.09 13.40 -23.84
N SER A 55 -2.47 14.62 -24.19
CA SER A 55 -1.66 15.59 -24.95
C SER A 55 -1.46 16.86 -24.12
N PRO A 56 -0.62 16.83 -23.07
CA PRO A 56 -0.47 17.99 -22.22
C PRO A 56 0.33 19.10 -22.92
N GLY A 57 -0.09 20.33 -22.66
CA GLY A 57 0.59 21.56 -23.07
C GLY A 57 1.28 22.26 -21.89
N PRO A 58 1.85 23.46 -22.15
CA PRO A 58 2.55 24.23 -21.10
C PRO A 58 1.66 24.71 -19.94
N GLU A 59 0.34 24.78 -20.14
CA GLU A 59 -0.63 25.16 -19.12
C GLU A 59 -1.24 23.96 -18.36
N SER A 60 -0.86 22.72 -18.75
CA SER A 60 -1.38 21.51 -18.13
C SER A 60 -0.77 21.26 -16.77
N ASP A 61 -1.59 20.82 -15.82
CA ASP A 61 -1.18 20.55 -14.43
C ASP A 61 -0.06 19.53 -14.29
N VAL A 62 0.78 19.73 -13.29
CA VAL A 62 1.87 18.82 -12.92
C VAL A 62 1.51 18.10 -11.61
N PHE A 63 1.27 16.80 -11.72
CA PHE A 63 0.97 15.92 -10.60
C PHE A 63 2.24 15.18 -10.15
N VAL A 64 2.51 15.19 -8.85
CA VAL A 64 3.72 14.55 -8.29
C VAL A 64 3.35 13.22 -7.64
N THR A 65 4.14 12.18 -7.87
CA THR A 65 3.95 10.86 -7.25
C THR A 65 5.27 10.15 -6.95
N ALA A 66 5.18 9.06 -6.19
CA ALA A 66 6.29 8.16 -5.92
C ALA A 66 6.55 7.21 -7.11
N ASN A 67 7.78 6.71 -7.23
CA ASN A 67 8.10 5.70 -8.25
C ASN A 67 7.60 4.28 -7.91
N TYR A 68 6.91 4.09 -6.79
CA TYR A 68 6.19 2.85 -6.51
C TYR A 68 5.05 2.66 -7.51
N LYS A 69 5.10 1.57 -8.29
CA LYS A 69 4.20 1.42 -9.44
C LYS A 69 2.71 1.42 -9.06
N LEU A 70 2.32 0.92 -7.89
CA LEU A 70 0.91 1.02 -7.47
C LEU A 70 0.46 2.46 -7.25
N SER A 71 1.33 3.34 -6.73
CA SER A 71 1.01 4.77 -6.56
C SER A 71 0.92 5.48 -7.92
N PHE A 72 1.85 5.16 -8.83
CA PHE A 72 1.85 5.67 -10.20
C PHE A 72 0.61 5.22 -10.98
N ASP A 73 0.26 3.93 -10.91
CA ASP A 73 -0.92 3.36 -11.59
C ASP A 73 -2.23 3.94 -11.04
N ALA A 74 -2.31 4.16 -9.72
CA ALA A 74 -3.46 4.83 -9.11
C ALA A 74 -3.62 6.26 -9.63
N LEU A 75 -2.51 7.00 -9.79
CA LEU A 75 -2.55 8.36 -10.32
C LEU A 75 -2.96 8.37 -11.79
N ARG A 76 -2.22 7.67 -12.68
CA ARG A 76 -2.48 7.69 -14.13
C ARG A 76 -3.89 7.24 -14.50
N LYS A 77 -4.43 6.22 -13.80
CA LYS A 77 -5.81 5.76 -14.00
C LYS A 77 -6.84 6.87 -13.75
N ASN A 78 -6.64 7.66 -12.70
CA ASN A 78 -7.58 8.70 -12.29
C ASN A 78 -7.40 10.02 -13.06
N LEU A 79 -6.39 10.10 -13.93
CA LEU A 79 -6.21 11.20 -14.89
C LEU A 79 -6.83 10.87 -16.26
N SER A 80 -7.65 9.83 -16.38
CA SER A 80 -8.36 9.48 -17.62
C SER A 80 -9.25 10.65 -18.09
N GLY A 81 -9.12 10.99 -19.38
CA GLY A 81 -9.83 12.13 -19.97
C GLY A 81 -9.29 13.51 -19.59
N GLN A 82 -8.13 13.58 -18.95
CA GLN A 82 -7.42 14.82 -18.65
C GLN A 82 -6.06 14.86 -19.35
N ASN A 83 -5.58 16.07 -19.64
CA ASN A 83 -4.21 16.30 -20.08
C ASN A 83 -3.38 16.79 -18.90
N GLY A 84 -2.24 16.15 -18.64
CA GLY A 84 -1.42 16.52 -17.51
C GLY A 84 -0.04 15.88 -17.52
N TRP A 85 0.84 16.44 -16.72
CA TRP A 85 2.18 15.94 -16.49
C TRP A 85 2.24 15.14 -15.19
N ILE A 86 2.97 14.04 -15.16
CA ILE A 86 3.25 13.27 -13.94
C ILE A 86 4.74 13.34 -13.66
N LEU A 87 5.12 14.02 -12.58
CA LEU A 87 6.48 14.07 -12.07
C LEU A 87 6.68 12.95 -11.05
N VAL A 88 7.51 11.97 -11.37
CA VAL A 88 7.76 10.78 -10.57
C VAL A 88 9.07 10.95 -9.80
N LEU A 89 8.99 10.95 -8.47
CA LEU A 89 10.14 11.05 -7.56
C LEU A 89 10.78 9.67 -7.31
N ASP A 90 12.10 9.64 -7.10
CA ASP A 90 12.80 8.41 -6.70
C ASP A 90 12.60 8.13 -5.20
N THR A 91 11.61 7.35 -4.89
CA THR A 91 11.30 6.92 -3.52
C THR A 91 11.83 5.52 -3.19
N LYS A 92 12.73 4.99 -4.02
CA LYS A 92 13.28 3.63 -3.92
C LYS A 92 12.20 2.54 -4.00
N GLY A 93 11.10 2.79 -4.72
CA GLY A 93 9.99 1.87 -4.84
C GLY A 93 9.06 1.85 -3.62
N VAL A 94 9.14 2.85 -2.76
CA VAL A 94 8.26 3.00 -1.59
C VAL A 94 7.08 3.91 -1.93
N ASN A 95 5.89 3.61 -1.42
CA ASN A 95 4.70 4.43 -1.61
C ASN A 95 4.84 5.82 -0.97
N VAL A 96 4.02 6.78 -1.40
CA VAL A 96 4.10 8.19 -0.96
C VAL A 96 4.13 8.32 0.57
N TRP A 97 3.22 7.70 1.29
CA TRP A 97 3.09 7.86 2.74
C TRP A 97 4.33 7.37 3.49
N CYS A 98 4.74 6.13 3.24
CA CYS A 98 5.92 5.56 3.88
C CYS A 98 7.20 6.30 3.45
N ALA A 99 7.29 6.72 2.18
CA ALA A 99 8.42 7.44 1.64
C ALA A 99 8.55 8.86 2.23
N ALA A 100 7.43 9.54 2.47
CA ALA A 100 7.41 10.83 3.14
C ALA A 100 7.94 10.72 4.59
N GLY A 101 7.50 9.70 5.34
CA GLY A 101 8.00 9.43 6.68
C GLY A 101 9.48 9.02 6.73
N LYS A 102 9.99 8.37 5.67
CA LYS A 102 11.40 7.97 5.53
C LYS A 102 12.28 9.07 4.90
N GLY A 103 11.70 10.19 4.46
CA GLY A 103 12.42 11.30 3.82
C GLY A 103 12.78 11.08 2.35
N THR A 104 12.41 9.94 1.72
CA THR A 104 12.68 9.69 0.29
C THR A 104 11.64 10.34 -0.64
N PHE A 105 10.41 10.56 -0.16
CA PHE A 105 9.48 11.50 -0.79
C PHE A 105 9.62 12.83 -0.07
N GLY A 106 10.66 13.60 -0.40
CA GLY A 106 11.07 14.76 0.36
C GLY A 106 11.40 15.98 -0.50
N THR A 107 11.57 17.12 0.17
CA THR A 107 11.90 18.41 -0.47
C THR A 107 13.10 18.31 -1.40
N LYS A 108 14.20 17.68 -0.95
CA LYS A 108 15.44 17.56 -1.74
C LYS A 108 15.23 16.78 -3.04
N GLU A 109 14.53 15.64 -2.96
CA GLU A 109 14.25 14.83 -4.16
C GLU A 109 13.32 15.57 -5.12
N LEU A 110 12.30 16.27 -4.62
CA LEU A 110 11.40 17.05 -5.46
C LEU A 110 12.14 18.17 -6.18
N VAL A 111 12.93 18.96 -5.49
CA VAL A 111 13.76 20.04 -6.07
C VAL A 111 14.72 19.50 -7.11
N ASN A 112 15.44 18.42 -6.77
CA ASN A 112 16.36 17.76 -7.69
C ASN A 112 15.63 17.24 -8.95
N ARG A 113 14.46 16.64 -8.80
CA ARG A 113 13.68 16.12 -9.91
C ARG A 113 13.16 17.21 -10.84
N ILE A 114 12.69 18.33 -10.29
CA ILE A 114 12.28 19.52 -11.06
C ILE A 114 13.43 20.00 -11.94
N ARG A 115 14.64 20.12 -11.38
CA ARG A 115 15.83 20.56 -12.10
C ARG A 115 16.28 19.56 -13.16
N LEU A 116 16.31 18.25 -12.82
CA LEU A 116 16.73 17.18 -13.74
C LEU A 116 15.86 17.07 -14.98
N VAL A 117 14.57 17.34 -14.87
CA VAL A 117 13.65 17.30 -16.02
C VAL A 117 13.48 18.68 -16.67
N SER A 118 14.17 19.71 -16.18
CA SER A 118 14.05 21.10 -16.64
C SER A 118 12.59 21.55 -16.73
N LEU A 119 11.81 21.29 -15.67
CA LEU A 119 10.35 21.45 -15.67
C LEU A 119 9.92 22.88 -16.01
N GLU A 120 10.72 23.87 -15.64
CA GLU A 120 10.51 25.29 -15.95
C GLU A 120 10.47 25.61 -17.45
N ASN A 121 11.09 24.77 -18.29
CA ASN A 121 11.09 24.89 -19.74
C ASN A 121 9.92 24.15 -20.40
N ILE A 122 9.15 23.40 -19.62
CA ILE A 122 8.04 22.56 -20.11
C ILE A 122 6.70 23.19 -19.79
N VAL A 123 6.58 23.83 -18.62
CA VAL A 123 5.32 24.46 -18.17
C VAL A 123 5.51 25.96 -17.92
N ASN A 124 4.50 26.74 -18.34
CA ASN A 124 4.50 28.21 -18.16
C ASN A 124 4.08 28.64 -16.74
N HIS A 125 3.36 27.78 -16.03
CA HIS A 125 2.91 28.03 -14.68
C HIS A 125 3.89 27.48 -13.63
N LYS A 126 3.77 27.95 -12.39
CA LYS A 126 4.60 27.50 -11.27
C LYS A 126 3.82 26.69 -10.24
N ARG A 127 2.95 25.77 -10.69
CA ARG A 127 2.06 24.98 -9.84
C ARG A 127 2.44 23.49 -9.86
N LEU A 128 2.57 22.89 -8.67
CA LEU A 128 2.78 21.44 -8.47
C LEU A 128 1.67 20.89 -7.58
N ILE A 129 1.05 19.79 -7.97
CA ILE A 129 0.02 19.12 -7.21
C ILE A 129 0.62 17.87 -6.58
N LEU A 130 0.79 17.88 -5.26
CA LEU A 130 1.31 16.77 -4.47
C LEU A 130 0.18 16.03 -3.76
N PRO A 131 0.25 14.72 -3.58
CA PRO A 131 -0.71 14.00 -2.75
C PRO A 131 -0.61 14.48 -1.28
N GLN A 132 -1.75 14.59 -0.59
CA GLN A 132 -1.82 15.01 0.82
C GLN A 132 -0.87 14.17 1.71
N LEU A 133 -0.72 12.88 1.42
CA LEU A 133 0.16 11.97 2.16
C LEU A 133 1.66 12.30 2.03
N GLY A 134 2.04 13.13 1.08
CA GLY A 134 3.41 13.64 0.90
C GLY A 134 3.73 14.88 1.75
N ALA A 135 2.73 15.50 2.39
CA ALA A 135 2.89 16.76 3.10
C ALA A 135 3.90 16.71 4.26
N THR A 136 4.06 15.54 4.89
CA THR A 136 5.02 15.35 5.99
C THR A 136 6.48 15.34 5.52
N GLY A 137 6.74 15.03 4.23
CA GLY A 137 8.09 14.95 3.67
C GLY A 137 8.51 16.18 2.88
N VAL A 138 7.58 17.00 2.41
CA VAL A 138 7.86 18.13 1.52
C VAL A 138 7.49 19.45 2.19
N ALA A 139 8.48 20.33 2.33
CA ALA A 139 8.30 21.70 2.82
C ALA A 139 8.01 22.64 1.64
N ALA A 140 6.75 23.04 1.44
CA ALA A 140 6.31 23.84 0.30
C ALA A 140 7.09 25.16 0.14
N HIS A 141 7.39 25.85 1.26
CA HIS A 141 8.15 27.11 1.24
C HIS A 141 9.56 26.92 0.68
N LYS A 142 10.26 25.82 1.04
CA LYS A 142 11.60 25.53 0.52
C LYS A 142 11.59 25.17 -0.97
N VAL A 143 10.57 24.43 -1.43
CA VAL A 143 10.42 24.16 -2.86
C VAL A 143 10.23 25.46 -3.64
N LYS A 144 9.40 26.37 -3.12
CA LYS A 144 9.18 27.68 -3.73
C LYS A 144 10.46 28.52 -3.77
N GLU A 145 11.21 28.55 -2.68
CA GLU A 145 12.47 29.30 -2.57
C GLU A 145 13.52 28.77 -3.56
N GLU A 146 13.66 27.44 -3.70
CA GLU A 146 14.70 26.82 -4.50
C GLU A 146 14.37 26.68 -5.99
N THR A 147 13.07 26.66 -6.36
CA THR A 147 12.63 26.36 -7.75
C THR A 147 11.60 27.35 -8.30
N GLY A 148 11.04 28.22 -7.48
CA GLY A 148 9.94 29.10 -7.84
C GLY A 148 8.57 28.40 -7.92
N PHE A 149 8.49 27.08 -7.82
CA PHE A 149 7.23 26.34 -7.90
C PHE A 149 6.45 26.37 -6.59
N ASN A 150 5.15 26.61 -6.68
CA ASN A 150 4.22 26.55 -5.55
C ASN A 150 3.64 25.12 -5.41
N VAL A 151 3.72 24.58 -4.21
CA VAL A 151 3.18 23.25 -3.90
C VAL A 151 1.75 23.40 -3.41
N HIS A 152 0.82 22.69 -4.08
CA HIS A 152 -0.55 22.51 -3.66
C HIS A 152 -0.73 21.07 -3.17
N TYR A 153 -1.09 20.90 -1.89
CA TYR A 153 -1.40 19.57 -1.37
C TYR A 153 -2.82 19.21 -1.78
N GLY A 154 -2.91 18.24 -2.69
CA GLY A 154 -4.15 17.72 -3.23
C GLY A 154 -4.80 16.67 -2.31
N PRO A 155 -5.70 15.84 -2.86
CA PRO A 155 -6.42 14.86 -2.08
C PRO A 155 -5.52 13.68 -1.64
N VAL A 156 -5.98 12.95 -0.61
CA VAL A 156 -5.39 11.67 -0.19
C VAL A 156 -5.57 10.61 -1.27
N ARG A 157 -6.76 10.58 -1.91
CA ARG A 157 -7.10 9.61 -2.95
C ARG A 157 -6.95 10.21 -4.34
N ALA A 158 -6.28 9.51 -5.23
CA ALA A 158 -6.18 9.92 -6.63
C ALA A 158 -7.56 10.06 -7.32
N ALA A 159 -8.57 9.30 -6.87
CA ALA A 159 -9.93 9.40 -7.40
C ALA A 159 -10.59 10.77 -7.19
N ASP A 160 -10.14 11.53 -6.22
CA ASP A 160 -10.68 12.86 -5.91
C ASP A 160 -9.95 14.00 -6.65
N ILE A 161 -8.92 13.68 -7.47
CA ILE A 161 -8.08 14.68 -8.17
C ILE A 161 -8.94 15.57 -9.07
N ARG A 162 -9.85 14.97 -9.85
CA ARG A 162 -10.70 15.75 -10.77
C ARG A 162 -11.53 16.77 -10.00
N LYS A 163 -12.21 16.32 -8.93
CA LYS A 163 -13.00 17.21 -8.07
C LYS A 163 -12.15 18.31 -7.43
N PHE A 164 -10.90 17.98 -7.04
CA PHE A 164 -9.96 18.94 -6.49
C PHE A 164 -9.54 20.01 -7.50
N VAL A 165 -9.26 19.63 -8.74
CA VAL A 165 -8.91 20.58 -9.82
C VAL A 165 -10.10 21.45 -10.16
N ASP A 166 -11.29 20.86 -10.33
CA ASP A 166 -12.55 21.58 -10.64
C ASP A 166 -12.93 22.57 -9.52
N ALA A 167 -12.55 22.28 -8.26
CA ALA A 167 -12.73 23.18 -7.11
C ALA A 167 -11.66 24.28 -6.99
N GLY A 168 -10.85 24.50 -8.04
CA GLY A 168 -9.79 25.52 -8.04
C GLY A 168 -8.66 25.19 -7.07
N TYR A 169 -8.25 23.92 -7.01
CA TYR A 169 -7.18 23.40 -6.16
C TYR A 169 -7.43 23.52 -4.64
N ARG A 170 -8.69 23.46 -4.25
CA ARG A 170 -9.13 23.49 -2.85
C ARG A 170 -9.59 22.11 -2.42
N ALA A 171 -8.85 21.50 -1.49
CA ALA A 171 -9.24 20.24 -0.90
C ALA A 171 -10.26 20.47 0.24
N ASP A 172 -11.39 19.78 0.18
CA ASP A 172 -12.33 19.72 1.30
C ASP A 172 -11.79 18.81 2.44
N ASN A 173 -12.48 18.83 3.58
CA ASN A 173 -12.08 18.04 4.75
C ASN A 173 -12.10 16.53 4.49
N GLU A 174 -12.98 16.05 3.60
CA GLU A 174 -13.07 14.62 3.26
C GLU A 174 -11.93 14.17 2.34
N MET A 175 -11.48 15.04 1.43
CA MET A 175 -10.31 14.79 0.57
C MET A 175 -9.01 14.69 1.37
N ARG A 176 -8.94 15.28 2.56
CA ARG A 176 -7.74 15.28 3.44
C ARG A 176 -7.69 14.10 4.39
N LYS A 177 -8.80 13.35 4.56
CA LYS A 177 -8.89 12.22 5.48
C LYS A 177 -8.50 10.92 4.82
N VAL A 178 -7.69 10.14 5.51
CA VAL A 178 -7.43 8.75 5.15
C VAL A 178 -8.65 7.92 5.54
N LYS A 179 -9.37 7.37 4.55
CA LYS A 179 -10.46 6.41 4.79
C LYS A 179 -9.85 5.02 4.82
N PHE A 180 -10.03 4.34 5.94
CA PHE A 180 -9.55 2.97 6.13
C PHE A 180 -10.76 2.02 6.20
N GLY A 181 -11.47 1.91 5.08
CA GLY A 181 -12.64 1.07 4.93
C GLY A 181 -12.32 -0.42 4.89
N LEU A 182 -13.35 -1.27 4.80
CA LEU A 182 -13.19 -2.72 4.78
C LEU A 182 -12.25 -3.19 3.64
N TRP A 183 -12.45 -2.68 2.44
CA TRP A 183 -11.62 -3.06 1.28
C TRP A 183 -10.15 -2.66 1.41
N GLU A 184 -9.86 -1.51 2.00
CA GLU A 184 -8.49 -1.09 2.27
C GLU A 184 -7.83 -2.05 3.27
N ARG A 185 -8.55 -2.53 4.28
CA ARG A 185 -8.05 -3.51 5.25
C ARG A 185 -7.84 -4.89 4.63
N VAL A 186 -8.83 -5.38 3.87
CA VAL A 186 -8.74 -6.68 3.17
C VAL A 186 -7.54 -6.72 2.21
N LYS A 187 -7.24 -5.63 1.53
CA LYS A 187 -6.06 -5.54 0.62
C LYS A 187 -4.71 -5.68 1.33
N LEU A 188 -4.64 -5.52 2.64
CA LEU A 188 -3.41 -5.71 3.42
C LEU A 188 -3.22 -7.15 3.89
N ILE A 189 -4.29 -7.95 4.00
CA ILE A 189 -4.23 -9.33 4.50
C ILE A 189 -3.17 -10.17 3.79
N PRO A 190 -3.06 -10.20 2.45
CA PRO A 190 -2.10 -11.05 1.77
C PRO A 190 -0.64 -10.78 2.19
N VAL A 191 -0.27 -9.53 2.36
CA VAL A 191 1.11 -9.18 2.75
C VAL A 191 1.38 -9.56 4.20
N GLU A 192 0.40 -9.45 5.10
CA GLU A 192 0.52 -9.86 6.50
C GLU A 192 0.68 -11.38 6.60
N ILE A 193 -0.08 -12.17 5.82
CA ILE A 193 0.09 -13.62 5.73
C ILE A 193 1.53 -13.97 5.31
N VAL A 194 2.05 -13.31 4.30
CA VAL A 194 3.40 -13.61 3.78
C VAL A 194 4.50 -13.23 4.78
N TYR A 195 4.38 -12.09 5.45
CA TYR A 195 5.36 -11.66 6.43
C TYR A 195 5.27 -12.47 7.74
N GLY A 196 4.06 -12.87 8.12
CA GLY A 196 3.82 -13.69 9.31
C GLY A 196 4.25 -15.16 9.19
N LYS A 197 4.44 -15.69 7.95
CA LYS A 197 4.70 -17.12 7.72
C LYS A 197 5.93 -17.68 8.46
N TYR A 198 6.99 -16.88 8.60
CA TYR A 198 8.21 -17.35 9.30
C TYR A 198 8.01 -17.44 10.80
N TYR A 199 7.23 -16.52 11.38
CA TYR A 199 6.83 -16.59 12.79
C TYR A 199 5.90 -17.79 13.02
N LEU A 200 4.96 -18.04 12.11
CA LEU A 200 4.08 -19.20 12.15
C LEU A 200 4.90 -20.51 12.07
N LEU A 201 5.83 -20.61 11.13
CA LEU A 201 6.71 -21.80 11.00
C LEU A 201 7.54 -22.02 12.27
N GLY A 202 8.14 -20.98 12.82
CA GLY A 202 8.89 -21.07 14.09
C GLY A 202 8.02 -21.52 15.25
N ALA A 203 6.79 -21.00 15.34
CA ALA A 203 5.84 -21.42 16.37
C ALA A 203 5.37 -22.87 16.19
N LEU A 204 5.15 -23.31 14.94
CA LEU A 204 4.82 -24.72 14.63
C LEU A 204 5.93 -25.67 15.06
N VAL A 205 7.19 -25.33 14.74
CA VAL A 205 8.35 -26.13 15.19
C VAL A 205 8.43 -26.18 16.72
N LEU A 206 8.28 -25.04 17.38
CA LEU A 206 8.32 -24.97 18.84
C LEU A 206 7.22 -25.82 19.49
N VAL A 207 5.98 -25.70 19.02
CA VAL A 207 4.85 -26.48 19.52
C VAL A 207 5.07 -27.97 19.31
N SER A 208 5.61 -28.36 18.14
CA SER A 208 5.92 -29.78 17.85
C SER A 208 7.00 -30.31 18.80
N LEU A 209 8.05 -29.54 19.06
CA LEU A 209 9.11 -29.94 20.02
C LEU A 209 8.58 -30.05 21.45
N LEU A 210 7.76 -29.09 21.88
CA LEU A 210 7.16 -29.12 23.22
C LEU A 210 6.19 -30.32 23.39
N SER A 211 5.53 -30.74 22.32
CA SER A 211 4.63 -31.90 22.32
C SER A 211 5.39 -33.24 22.50
N CYS A 212 6.70 -33.27 22.24
CA CYS A 212 7.55 -34.44 22.48
C CYS A 212 7.94 -34.59 23.93
N ILE A 213 7.82 -33.54 24.76
CA ILE A 213 8.24 -33.58 26.16
C ILE A 213 7.30 -34.49 26.97
N GLY A 214 7.87 -35.44 27.74
CA GLY A 214 7.12 -36.35 28.61
C GLY A 214 6.52 -37.57 27.88
N LEU A 215 6.98 -37.89 26.68
CA LEU A 215 6.71 -39.16 26.01
C LEU A 215 7.78 -40.18 26.50
N ASN A 216 7.35 -41.22 27.18
CA ASN A 216 8.24 -42.34 27.61
C ASN A 216 8.56 -43.25 26.41
N ASP A 217 7.61 -43.42 25.50
CA ASP A 217 7.80 -44.13 24.22
C ASP A 217 7.29 -43.23 23.07
N ILE A 218 8.08 -43.07 22.00
CA ILE A 218 7.69 -42.25 20.83
C ILE A 218 6.87 -43.12 19.87
N SER A 219 5.56 -43.22 20.14
CA SER A 219 4.62 -43.71 19.16
C SER A 219 4.20 -42.55 18.21
N LEU A 220 4.25 -42.80 16.89
CA LEU A 220 3.81 -41.82 15.90
C LEU A 220 2.32 -41.43 16.09
N HIS A 221 1.50 -42.36 16.57
CA HIS A 221 0.10 -42.15 16.86
C HIS A 221 -0.11 -41.17 18.02
N ASP A 222 0.61 -41.37 19.14
CA ASP A 222 0.50 -40.51 20.32
C ASP A 222 1.07 -39.11 20.06
N LEU A 223 2.16 -39.06 19.30
CA LEU A 223 2.72 -37.79 18.85
C LEU A 223 1.72 -37.02 17.99
N TRP A 224 1.09 -37.66 17.02
CA TRP A 224 0.05 -37.05 16.17
C TRP A 224 -1.12 -36.54 16.98
N ASN A 225 -1.64 -37.31 17.92
CA ASN A 225 -2.77 -36.94 18.77
C ASN A 225 -2.47 -35.73 19.68
N ARG A 226 -1.22 -35.52 20.06
CA ARG A 226 -0.78 -34.35 20.85
C ARG A 226 -0.52 -33.11 19.97
N ILE A 227 0.13 -33.30 18.82
CA ILE A 227 0.49 -32.19 17.91
C ILE A 227 -0.73 -31.61 17.22
N ASN A 228 -1.64 -32.45 16.72
CA ASN A 228 -2.74 -32.03 15.87
C ASN A 228 -3.64 -30.95 16.51
N PRO A 229 -4.14 -31.09 17.75
CA PRO A 229 -4.94 -30.02 18.38
C PRO A 229 -4.14 -28.73 18.57
N SER A 230 -2.87 -28.82 18.92
CA SER A 230 -1.99 -27.68 19.14
C SER A 230 -1.72 -26.91 17.83
N VAL A 231 -1.50 -27.64 16.74
CA VAL A 231 -1.33 -27.04 15.40
C VAL A 231 -2.61 -26.35 14.94
N ILE A 232 -3.76 -27.00 15.11
CA ILE A 232 -5.06 -26.38 14.75
C ILE A 232 -5.28 -25.10 15.54
N ASN A 233 -5.07 -25.09 16.84
CA ASN A 233 -5.22 -23.91 17.68
C ASN A 233 -4.27 -22.79 17.26
N LEU A 234 -3.01 -23.11 16.92
CA LEU A 234 -2.03 -22.15 16.44
C LEU A 234 -2.43 -21.54 15.09
N LEU A 235 -2.91 -22.38 14.15
CA LEU A 235 -3.41 -21.90 12.85
C LEU A 235 -4.63 -20.97 12.99
N LEU A 236 -5.55 -21.32 13.89
CA LEU A 236 -6.73 -20.50 14.17
C LEU A 236 -6.37 -19.18 14.87
N ALA A 237 -5.41 -19.19 15.80
CA ALA A 237 -4.88 -17.98 16.41
C ALA A 237 -4.20 -17.08 15.38
N TYR A 238 -3.38 -17.66 14.50
CA TYR A 238 -2.77 -16.93 13.38
C TYR A 238 -3.81 -16.33 12.44
N PHE A 239 -4.80 -17.10 12.01
CA PHE A 239 -5.90 -16.63 11.18
C PHE A 239 -6.69 -15.50 11.85
N SER A 240 -6.95 -15.64 13.15
CA SER A 240 -7.59 -14.59 13.93
C SER A 240 -6.81 -13.27 13.88
N GLY A 241 -5.51 -13.32 14.09
CA GLY A 241 -4.65 -12.15 14.09
C GLY A 241 -4.53 -11.49 12.72
N VAL A 242 -4.34 -12.31 11.66
CA VAL A 242 -4.01 -11.81 10.32
C VAL A 242 -5.24 -11.48 9.48
N VAL A 243 -6.37 -12.15 9.72
CA VAL A 243 -7.61 -11.96 8.93
C VAL A 243 -8.71 -11.31 9.74
N ILE A 244 -9.11 -11.95 10.87
CA ILE A 244 -10.28 -11.52 11.64
C ILE A 244 -10.04 -10.15 12.27
N THR A 245 -8.91 -9.96 12.93
CA THR A 245 -8.59 -8.68 13.58
C THR A 245 -8.58 -7.48 12.61
N PRO A 246 -7.90 -7.51 11.45
CA PRO A 246 -7.96 -6.43 10.48
C PRO A 246 -9.35 -6.18 9.90
N VAL A 247 -10.10 -7.24 9.59
CA VAL A 247 -11.45 -7.13 9.02
C VAL A 247 -12.40 -6.44 9.99
N PHE A 248 -12.41 -6.88 11.25
CA PHE A 248 -13.30 -6.37 12.30
C PHE A 248 -12.70 -5.22 13.13
N LEU A 249 -11.56 -4.68 12.72
CA LEU A 249 -10.80 -3.67 13.47
C LEU A 249 -11.64 -2.52 14.09
N PRO A 250 -12.64 -1.91 13.39
CA PRO A 250 -13.42 -0.83 13.95
C PRO A 250 -14.42 -1.27 15.04
N TYR A 251 -14.79 -2.55 15.00
CA TYR A 251 -15.82 -3.12 15.89
C TYR A 251 -15.21 -3.76 17.15
N LEU A 252 -13.90 -4.06 17.11
CA LEU A 252 -13.21 -4.63 18.26
C LEU A 252 -12.99 -3.57 19.34
N PRO A 253 -13.26 -3.89 20.62
CA PRO A 253 -13.07 -2.97 21.73
C PRO A 253 -11.59 -2.64 21.96
N GLY A 254 -11.35 -1.47 22.54
CA GLY A 254 -10.01 -0.98 22.88
C GLY A 254 -9.40 -0.05 21.84
N ARG A 255 -8.40 0.74 22.26
CA ARG A 255 -7.69 1.71 21.43
C ARG A 255 -6.42 1.14 20.81
N SER A 256 -5.72 0.22 21.49
CA SER A 256 -4.49 -0.40 21.00
C SER A 256 -4.77 -1.62 20.13
N PHE A 257 -3.90 -1.88 19.14
CA PHE A 257 -3.99 -3.07 18.29
C PHE A 257 -3.83 -4.37 19.10
N SER A 258 -2.97 -4.36 20.12
CA SER A 258 -2.76 -5.51 21.00
C SER A 258 -4.02 -5.91 21.75
N LEU A 259 -4.79 -4.94 22.27
CA LEU A 259 -6.05 -5.21 22.95
C LEU A 259 -7.10 -5.76 21.99
N LYS A 260 -7.17 -5.22 20.77
CA LYS A 260 -8.06 -5.72 19.72
C LYS A 260 -7.69 -7.14 19.27
N GLY A 261 -6.40 -7.44 19.16
CA GLY A 261 -5.92 -8.80 18.90
C GLY A 261 -6.25 -9.78 20.02
N LEU A 262 -6.08 -9.35 21.29
CA LEU A 262 -6.47 -10.15 22.46
C LEU A 262 -7.97 -10.47 22.45
N THR A 263 -8.82 -9.47 22.22
CA THR A 263 -10.28 -9.69 22.20
C THR A 263 -10.72 -10.62 21.06
N SER A 264 -10.13 -10.50 19.86
CA SER A 264 -10.43 -11.43 18.77
C SER A 264 -9.93 -12.85 19.06
N GLY A 265 -8.75 -13.00 19.69
CA GLY A 265 -8.20 -14.27 20.13
C GLY A 265 -9.08 -14.96 21.18
N VAL A 266 -9.48 -14.23 22.22
CA VAL A 266 -10.39 -14.74 23.26
C VAL A 266 -11.72 -15.19 22.66
N LEU A 267 -12.30 -14.39 21.76
CA LEU A 267 -13.57 -14.73 21.11
C LEU A 267 -13.47 -16.05 20.35
N ILE A 268 -12.41 -16.25 19.56
CA ILE A 268 -12.18 -17.49 18.83
C ILE A 268 -11.95 -18.67 19.79
N SER A 269 -11.18 -18.46 20.86
CA SER A 269 -10.94 -19.52 21.87
C SER A 269 -12.24 -19.95 22.54
N VAL A 270 -13.15 -19.01 22.86
CA VAL A 270 -14.46 -19.33 23.42
C VAL A 270 -15.33 -20.10 22.43
N ILE A 271 -15.36 -19.69 21.17
CA ILE A 271 -16.12 -20.38 20.13
C ILE A 271 -15.61 -21.82 19.98
N LEU A 272 -14.29 -22.02 19.93
CA LEU A 272 -13.68 -23.36 19.84
C LEU A 272 -14.03 -24.23 21.04
N PHE A 273 -13.94 -23.66 22.25
CA PHE A 273 -14.30 -24.36 23.49
C PHE A 273 -15.76 -24.81 23.47
N LEU A 274 -16.67 -23.93 23.08
CA LEU A 274 -18.10 -24.28 22.97
C LEU A 274 -18.35 -25.33 21.89
N CYS A 275 -17.69 -25.24 20.73
CA CYS A 275 -17.78 -26.26 19.69
C CYS A 275 -17.28 -27.63 20.16
N LEU A 276 -16.14 -27.67 20.87
CA LEU A 276 -15.58 -28.90 21.42
C LEU A 276 -16.49 -29.53 22.49
N LEU A 277 -17.11 -28.72 23.35
CA LEU A 277 -18.09 -29.21 24.35
C LEU A 277 -19.32 -29.81 23.69
N TYR A 278 -19.80 -29.21 22.59
CA TYR A 278 -21.00 -29.68 21.90
C TYR A 278 -20.76 -30.94 21.06
N THR A 279 -19.51 -31.15 20.56
CA THR A 279 -19.13 -32.28 19.73
C THR A 279 -18.54 -33.45 20.52
N SER A 280 -18.29 -33.29 21.82
CA SER A 280 -17.87 -34.39 22.72
C SER A 280 -18.95 -35.46 22.80
N PRO A 281 -18.63 -36.76 22.58
CA PRO A 281 -19.59 -37.81 22.82
C PRO A 281 -20.09 -37.77 24.26
N SER A 282 -21.40 -37.92 24.42
CA SER A 282 -22.05 -37.98 25.73
C SER A 282 -21.44 -39.12 26.55
N PRO A 283 -21.12 -38.93 27.86
CA PRO A 283 -20.68 -40.03 28.71
C PRO A 283 -21.72 -41.15 28.90
N ARG A 284 -22.84 -41.09 28.18
CA ARG A 284 -23.95 -42.03 28.28
C ARG A 284 -24.12 -42.95 27.07
N ASP A 285 -23.23 -42.91 26.08
CA ASP A 285 -23.24 -43.79 24.91
C ASP A 285 -22.18 -44.89 25.02
#